data_71a7c35973db819f8fa0cea446f6522c
#
_entry.id   71a7c35973db819f8fa0cea446f6522c
#
_cell.length_a   1.000
_cell.length_b   1.000
_cell.length_c   1.000
_cell.angle_alpha   90.00
_cell.angle_beta   90.00
_cell.angle_gamma   90.00
#
_symmetry.space_group_name_H-M   'P 1'
#
loop_
_entity.id
_entity.type
_entity.pdbx_description
1 polymer ?
#
loop_
_entity_poly.entity_id
_entity_poly.type
_entity_poly.pdbx_seq_one_letter_code
_entity_poly.pdbx_strand_id
1 'polypeptide(L)'
;ALIAKVADGALRDALSLLDRCCAVDEHITSEVVTKSAGLAGRDYLMRLSECIIKKDCASALGIINELHMNSCDMERLCSEFMFHLRDLMIVKTVKNADSILIATDDELKSLKALAEKLPLEELLYDLNIIEDTFSQIKRSSNKRIPLEMAFVKLCSESLDSENDALLRRISALEAK
;
A
#
# COMPACT_ATOMS: atom_id res chain seq x y z
N ALA A 1 -20.45 -7.12 -9.95
CA ALA A 1 -20.20 -6.26 -8.77
C ALA A 1 -18.77 -5.74 -8.76
N LEU A 2 -17.71 -6.60 -8.80
CA LEU A 2 -16.29 -6.18 -8.70
C LEU A 2 -15.87 -5.25 -9.84
N ILE A 3 -16.20 -5.56 -11.11
CA ILE A 3 -15.90 -4.70 -12.27
C ILE A 3 -16.47 -3.29 -12.10
N ALA A 4 -17.71 -3.16 -11.61
CA ALA A 4 -18.34 -1.86 -11.37
C ALA A 4 -17.66 -1.07 -10.25
N LYS A 5 -17.17 -1.75 -9.20
CA LYS A 5 -16.36 -1.12 -8.14
C LYS A 5 -15.03 -0.60 -8.67
N VAL A 6 -14.33 -1.42 -9.47
CA VAL A 6 -13.01 -1.05 -10.04
C VAL A 6 -13.11 0.11 -11.02
N ALA A 7 -14.22 0.18 -11.77
CA ALA A 7 -14.47 1.23 -12.76
C ALA A 7 -15.06 2.52 -12.18
N ASP A 8 -15.25 2.59 -10.86
CA ASP A 8 -15.77 3.77 -10.14
C ASP A 8 -16.99 4.44 -10.82
N GLY A 9 -17.91 3.59 -11.34
CA GLY A 9 -19.11 4.04 -12.05
C GLY A 9 -18.92 4.45 -13.52
N ALA A 10 -17.69 4.46 -14.04
CA ALA A 10 -17.42 4.76 -15.44
C ALA A 10 -17.72 3.54 -16.33
N LEU A 11 -18.82 3.60 -17.08
CA LEU A 11 -19.28 2.51 -17.94
C LEU A 11 -18.23 2.09 -18.98
N ARG A 12 -17.51 3.05 -19.57
CA ARG A 12 -16.48 2.79 -20.57
C ARG A 12 -15.31 1.98 -20.00
N ASP A 13 -14.88 2.31 -18.79
CA ASP A 13 -13.78 1.64 -18.09
C ASP A 13 -14.21 0.24 -17.64
N ALA A 14 -15.46 0.08 -17.22
CA ALA A 14 -16.06 -1.21 -16.88
C ALA A 14 -16.10 -2.14 -18.10
N LEU A 15 -16.51 -1.65 -19.28
CA LEU A 15 -16.53 -2.42 -20.51
C LEU A 15 -15.11 -2.78 -20.98
N SER A 16 -14.18 -1.85 -20.91
CA SER A 16 -12.77 -2.09 -21.27
C SER A 16 -12.11 -3.13 -20.35
N LEU A 17 -12.48 -3.13 -19.06
CA LEU A 17 -12.02 -4.16 -18.11
C LEU A 17 -12.66 -5.52 -18.42
N LEU A 18 -13.96 -5.53 -18.74
CA LEU A 18 -14.68 -6.73 -19.11
C LEU A 18 -14.05 -7.38 -20.36
N ASP A 19 -13.77 -6.60 -21.40
CA ASP A 19 -13.10 -7.09 -22.62
C ASP A 19 -11.75 -7.73 -22.31
N ARG A 20 -10.96 -7.12 -21.43
CA ARG A 20 -9.69 -7.70 -20.98
C ARG A 20 -9.88 -9.01 -20.22
N CYS A 21 -10.93 -9.12 -19.40
CA CYS A 21 -11.26 -10.36 -18.72
C CYS A 21 -11.63 -11.47 -19.70
N CYS A 22 -12.46 -11.18 -20.69
CA CYS A 22 -12.87 -12.12 -21.74
C CYS A 22 -11.67 -12.61 -22.59
N ALA A 23 -10.64 -11.77 -22.77
CA ALA A 23 -9.43 -12.15 -23.47
C ALA A 23 -8.54 -13.13 -22.67
N VAL A 24 -8.71 -13.19 -21.36
CA VAL A 24 -7.92 -14.06 -20.45
C VAL A 24 -8.62 -15.41 -20.24
N ASP A 25 -9.94 -15.41 -20.03
CA ASP A 25 -10.73 -16.61 -19.76
C ASP A 25 -12.19 -16.41 -20.20
N GLU A 26 -12.82 -17.46 -20.72
CA GLU A 26 -14.25 -17.47 -21.06
C GLU A 26 -15.14 -17.40 -19.81
N HIS A 27 -14.65 -17.92 -18.66
CA HIS A 27 -15.34 -17.88 -17.39
C HIS A 27 -14.80 -16.74 -16.52
N ILE A 28 -15.54 -15.63 -16.45
CA ILE A 28 -15.15 -14.44 -15.70
C ILE A 28 -15.42 -14.65 -14.21
N THR A 29 -14.41 -15.16 -13.50
CA THR A 29 -14.40 -15.26 -12.04
C THR A 29 -13.89 -13.96 -11.41
N SER A 30 -14.05 -13.81 -10.09
CA SER A 30 -13.45 -12.70 -9.34
C SER A 30 -11.93 -12.67 -9.46
N GLU A 31 -11.28 -13.83 -9.57
CA GLU A 31 -9.83 -13.96 -9.77
C GLU A 31 -9.38 -13.42 -11.13
N VAL A 32 -10.12 -13.75 -12.20
CA VAL A 32 -9.86 -13.25 -13.56
C VAL A 32 -10.00 -11.72 -13.58
N VAL A 33 -11.04 -11.18 -12.94
CA VAL A 33 -11.25 -9.73 -12.85
C VAL A 33 -10.11 -9.06 -12.07
N THR A 34 -9.74 -9.62 -10.93
CA THR A 34 -8.65 -9.11 -10.09
C THR A 34 -7.33 -9.10 -10.87
N LYS A 35 -7.02 -10.19 -11.60
CA LYS A 35 -5.82 -10.29 -12.43
C LYS A 35 -5.85 -9.30 -13.60
N SER A 36 -6.96 -9.21 -14.32
CA SER A 36 -7.10 -8.32 -15.49
C SER A 36 -7.15 -6.84 -15.12
N ALA A 37 -7.64 -6.51 -13.91
CA ALA A 37 -7.64 -5.17 -13.36
C ALA A 37 -6.25 -4.74 -12.82
N GLY A 38 -5.27 -5.67 -12.79
CA GLY A 38 -3.98 -5.44 -12.14
C GLY A 38 -4.07 -5.38 -10.62
N LEU A 39 -5.15 -5.92 -10.03
CA LEU A 39 -5.36 -6.04 -8.59
C LEU A 39 -4.79 -7.37 -8.07
N ALA A 40 -4.62 -8.37 -8.96
CA ALA A 40 -3.97 -9.63 -8.61
C ALA A 40 -2.50 -9.37 -8.29
N GLY A 41 -2.08 -9.79 -7.10
CA GLY A 41 -0.71 -9.66 -6.67
C GLY A 41 -0.42 -8.41 -5.83
N ARG A 42 -1.44 -7.80 -5.21
CA ARG A 42 -1.22 -6.74 -4.19
C ARG A 42 -0.74 -7.29 -2.84
N ASP A 43 -0.47 -8.60 -2.75
CA ASP A 43 0.14 -9.23 -1.57
C ASP A 43 1.46 -8.56 -1.16
N TYR A 44 2.17 -7.95 -2.13
CA TYR A 44 3.38 -7.19 -1.83
C TYR A 44 3.11 -5.97 -0.93
N LEU A 45 1.94 -5.35 -0.99
CA LEU A 45 1.58 -4.23 -0.10
C LEU A 45 1.51 -4.71 1.36
N MET A 46 0.86 -5.85 1.59
CA MET A 46 0.79 -6.47 2.91
C MET A 46 2.19 -6.88 3.39
N ARG A 47 2.99 -7.53 2.52
CA ARG A 47 4.37 -7.95 2.82
C ARG A 47 5.27 -6.74 3.14
N LEU A 48 5.15 -5.65 2.38
CA LEU A 48 5.90 -4.41 2.65
C LEU A 48 5.53 -3.81 4.01
N SER A 49 4.23 -3.75 4.35
CA SER A 49 3.77 -3.29 5.66
C SER A 49 4.26 -4.19 6.79
N GLU A 50 4.28 -5.51 6.59
CA GLU A 50 4.87 -6.43 7.57
C GLU A 50 6.36 -6.21 7.77
N CYS A 51 7.10 -5.88 6.69
CA CYS A 51 8.52 -5.53 6.80
C CYS A 51 8.73 -4.27 7.63
N ILE A 52 7.87 -3.25 7.47
CA ILE A 52 7.92 -2.02 8.28
C ILE A 52 7.66 -2.35 9.75
N ILE A 53 6.60 -3.11 10.06
CA ILE A 53 6.27 -3.53 11.43
C ILE A 53 7.43 -4.30 12.09
N LYS A 54 8.09 -5.18 11.32
CA LYS A 54 9.22 -6.00 11.79
C LYS A 54 10.55 -5.25 11.77
N LYS A 55 10.57 -4.01 11.24
CA LYS A 55 11.80 -3.22 10.97
C LYS A 55 12.82 -3.96 10.10
N ASP A 56 12.31 -4.82 9.20
CA ASP A 56 13.13 -5.62 8.27
C ASP A 56 13.33 -4.88 6.95
N CYS A 57 14.32 -3.98 6.95
CA CYS A 57 14.70 -3.20 5.78
C CYS A 57 15.22 -4.08 4.63
N ALA A 58 15.93 -5.17 4.94
CA ALA A 58 16.52 -6.03 3.92
C ALA A 58 15.42 -6.73 3.09
N SER A 59 14.40 -7.28 3.76
CA SER A 59 13.25 -7.90 3.08
C SER A 59 12.42 -6.87 2.30
N ALA A 60 12.21 -5.66 2.83
CA ALA A 60 11.50 -4.60 2.12
C ALA A 60 12.20 -4.21 0.81
N LEU A 61 13.52 -3.97 0.84
CA LEU A 61 14.31 -3.68 -0.35
C LEU A 61 14.36 -4.87 -1.32
N GLY A 62 14.36 -6.09 -0.81
CA GLY A 62 14.25 -7.31 -1.62
C GLY A 62 12.95 -7.37 -2.43
N ILE A 63 11.81 -7.06 -1.80
CA ILE A 63 10.50 -6.98 -2.47
C ILE A 63 10.50 -5.89 -3.56
N ILE A 64 11.01 -4.70 -3.25
CA ILE A 64 11.11 -3.59 -4.22
C ILE A 64 11.97 -4.00 -5.42
N ASN A 65 13.10 -4.68 -5.18
CA ASN A 65 13.96 -5.18 -6.25
C ASN A 65 13.25 -6.23 -7.10
N GLU A 66 12.54 -7.20 -6.49
CA GLU A 66 11.74 -8.21 -7.20
C GLU A 66 10.70 -7.55 -8.11
N LEU A 67 9.95 -6.58 -7.60
CA LEU A 67 8.94 -5.83 -8.35
C LEU A 67 9.58 -5.04 -9.50
N HIS A 68 10.72 -4.40 -9.26
CA HIS A 68 11.46 -3.66 -10.28
C HIS A 68 11.95 -4.57 -11.42
N MET A 69 12.51 -5.75 -11.09
CA MET A 69 12.95 -6.74 -12.08
C MET A 69 11.78 -7.29 -12.91
N ASN A 70 10.57 -7.34 -12.33
CA ASN A 70 9.33 -7.70 -13.00
C ASN A 70 8.64 -6.52 -13.73
N SER A 71 9.40 -5.43 -14.00
CA SER A 71 8.94 -4.25 -14.75
C SER A 71 7.78 -3.50 -14.10
N CYS A 72 7.65 -3.58 -12.76
CA CYS A 72 6.70 -2.76 -12.03
C CYS A 72 7.14 -1.28 -12.07
N ASP A 73 6.20 -0.38 -12.36
CA ASP A 73 6.47 1.07 -12.29
C ASP A 73 6.57 1.51 -10.82
N MET A 74 7.70 2.11 -10.44
CA MET A 74 7.98 2.53 -9.07
C MET A 74 7.10 3.69 -8.60
N GLU A 75 6.65 4.56 -9.49
CA GLU A 75 5.69 5.63 -9.18
C GLU A 75 4.32 5.02 -8.84
N ARG A 76 3.89 4.06 -9.65
CA ARG A 76 2.66 3.31 -9.40
C ARG A 76 2.74 2.55 -8.07
N LEU A 77 3.85 1.85 -7.81
CA LEU A 77 4.07 1.14 -6.54
C LEU A 77 3.97 2.09 -5.34
N CYS A 78 4.61 3.26 -5.41
CA CYS A 78 4.54 4.27 -4.36
C CYS A 78 3.09 4.76 -4.13
N SER A 79 2.36 5.05 -5.21
CA SER A 79 0.95 5.44 -5.14
C SER A 79 0.06 4.35 -4.53
N GLU A 80 0.22 3.10 -4.94
CA GLU A 80 -0.55 1.96 -4.42
C GLU A 80 -0.25 1.74 -2.93
N PHE A 81 1.01 1.89 -2.51
CA PHE A 81 1.39 1.77 -1.12
C PHE A 81 0.84 2.93 -0.26
N MET A 82 0.83 4.15 -0.79
CA MET A 82 0.19 5.31 -0.14
C MET A 82 -1.31 5.07 0.11
N PHE A 83 -2.03 4.57 -0.89
CA PHE A 83 -3.45 4.22 -0.72
C PHE A 83 -3.64 3.07 0.28
N HIS A 84 -2.75 2.09 0.30
CA HIS A 84 -2.79 1.00 1.27
C HIS A 84 -2.63 1.50 2.72
N LEU A 85 -1.68 2.40 2.99
CA LEU A 85 -1.52 3.02 4.31
C LEU A 85 -2.75 3.85 4.69
N ARG A 86 -3.32 4.62 3.74
CA ARG A 86 -4.59 5.32 3.95
C ARG A 86 -5.72 4.37 4.33
N ASP A 87 -5.83 3.24 3.67
CA ASP A 87 -6.88 2.25 3.95
C ASP A 87 -6.70 1.63 5.35
N LEU A 88 -5.46 1.37 5.78
CA LEU A 88 -5.14 0.97 7.16
C LEU A 88 -5.55 2.05 8.17
N MET A 89 -5.30 3.33 7.87
CA MET A 89 -5.71 4.45 8.71
C MET A 89 -7.24 4.53 8.85
N ILE A 90 -7.99 4.37 7.76
CA ILE A 90 -9.45 4.36 7.78
C ILE A 90 -9.98 3.21 8.61
N VAL A 91 -9.46 2.00 8.41
CA VAL A 91 -9.85 0.80 9.18
C VAL A 91 -9.62 1.02 10.67
N LYS A 92 -8.54 1.72 11.06
CA LYS A 92 -8.19 1.98 12.45
C LYS A 92 -9.05 3.07 13.10
N THR A 93 -9.48 4.07 12.33
CA THR A 93 -10.16 5.27 12.86
C THR A 93 -11.67 5.24 12.71
N VAL A 94 -12.20 4.51 11.71
CA VAL A 94 -13.63 4.52 11.36
C VAL A 94 -14.29 3.19 11.71
N LYS A 95 -15.35 3.24 12.53
CA LYS A 95 -16.09 2.02 12.94
C LYS A 95 -16.70 1.24 11.77
N ASN A 96 -17.21 1.94 10.74
CA ASN A 96 -17.82 1.35 9.55
C ASN A 96 -16.94 1.60 8.31
N ALA A 97 -15.71 1.11 8.32
CA ALA A 97 -14.75 1.24 7.22
C ALA A 97 -15.28 0.65 5.91
N ASP A 98 -16.14 -0.36 5.98
CA ASP A 98 -16.76 -1.09 4.85
C ASP A 98 -17.55 -0.17 3.90
N SER A 99 -18.06 0.95 4.42
CA SER A 99 -18.80 1.93 3.61
C SER A 99 -17.91 2.89 2.84
N ILE A 100 -16.63 3.00 3.22
CA ILE A 100 -15.66 3.94 2.65
C ILE A 100 -14.65 3.20 1.76
N LEU A 101 -14.30 1.96 2.16
CA LEU A 101 -13.29 1.17 1.46
C LEU A 101 -13.88 0.31 0.35
N ILE A 102 -13.16 0.26 -0.77
CA ILE A 102 -13.45 -0.66 -1.88
C ILE A 102 -12.58 -1.90 -1.68
N ALA A 103 -13.02 -2.80 -0.80
CA ALA A 103 -12.31 -4.03 -0.49
C ALA A 103 -13.28 -5.22 -0.44
N THR A 104 -12.77 -6.42 -0.65
CA THR A 104 -13.51 -7.66 -0.37
C THR A 104 -13.52 -7.92 1.14
N ASP A 105 -14.43 -8.79 1.61
CA ASP A 105 -14.52 -9.14 3.03
C ASP A 105 -13.21 -9.74 3.58
N ASP A 106 -12.47 -10.49 2.76
CA ASP A 106 -11.21 -11.10 3.17
C ASP A 106 -10.05 -10.10 3.17
N GLU A 107 -10.02 -9.17 2.20
CA GLU A 107 -9.08 -8.03 2.21
C GLU A 107 -9.31 -7.15 3.44
N LEU A 108 -10.57 -6.87 3.77
CA LEU A 108 -10.92 -6.06 4.94
C LEU A 108 -10.50 -6.73 6.26
N LYS A 109 -10.67 -8.05 6.39
CA LYS A 109 -10.15 -8.80 7.54
C LYS A 109 -8.63 -8.69 7.65
N SER A 110 -7.93 -8.84 6.53
CA SER A 110 -6.47 -8.75 6.47
C SER A 110 -5.98 -7.33 6.83
N LEU A 111 -6.64 -6.29 6.31
CA LEU A 111 -6.37 -4.89 6.66
C LEU A 111 -6.60 -4.62 8.16
N LYS A 112 -7.71 -5.13 8.74
CA LYS A 112 -8.00 -5.00 10.18
C LYS A 112 -6.89 -5.64 11.03
N ALA A 113 -6.52 -6.87 10.71
CA ALA A 113 -5.47 -7.60 11.43
C ALA A 113 -4.08 -6.92 11.33
N LEU A 114 -3.80 -6.24 10.21
CA LEU A 114 -2.57 -5.49 10.04
C LEU A 114 -2.62 -4.15 10.78
N ALA A 115 -3.75 -3.43 10.69
CA ALA A 115 -3.95 -2.14 11.35
C ALA A 115 -3.87 -2.24 12.89
N GLU A 116 -4.25 -3.38 13.48
CA GLU A 116 -4.10 -3.62 14.92
C GLU A 116 -2.64 -3.57 15.39
N LYS A 117 -1.70 -3.98 14.52
CA LYS A 117 -0.27 -4.06 14.83
C LYS A 117 0.47 -2.72 14.72
N LEU A 118 -0.13 -1.72 14.08
CA LEU A 118 0.48 -0.40 13.84
C LEU A 118 -0.19 0.66 14.73
N PRO A 119 0.53 1.42 15.55
CA PRO A 119 0.02 2.63 16.20
C PRO A 119 -0.45 3.66 15.17
N LEU A 120 -1.47 4.46 15.51
CA LEU A 120 -2.00 5.47 14.59
C LEU A 120 -0.95 6.54 14.26
N GLU A 121 -0.16 6.91 15.23
CA GLU A 121 0.92 7.89 15.13
C GLU A 121 1.99 7.43 14.14
N GLU A 122 2.38 6.15 14.20
CA GLU A 122 3.33 5.54 13.26
C GLU A 122 2.76 5.51 11.85
N LEU A 123 1.49 5.12 11.73
CA LEU A 123 0.80 5.05 10.43
C LEU A 123 0.68 6.42 9.74
N LEU A 124 0.38 7.48 10.51
CA LEU A 124 0.34 8.85 9.99
C LEU A 124 1.72 9.34 9.56
N TYR A 125 2.75 9.00 10.32
CA TYR A 125 4.13 9.30 9.95
C TYR A 125 4.56 8.56 8.68
N ASP A 126 4.28 7.27 8.58
CA ASP A 126 4.59 6.46 7.40
C ASP A 126 3.89 7.04 6.15
N LEU A 127 2.65 7.47 6.31
CA LEU A 127 1.88 8.09 5.24
C LEU A 127 2.54 9.41 4.76
N ASN A 128 3.00 10.26 5.68
CA ASN A 128 3.70 11.50 5.33
C ASN A 128 5.01 11.22 4.57
N ILE A 129 5.82 10.24 5.02
CA ILE A 129 7.05 9.85 4.30
C ILE A 129 6.73 9.40 2.87
N ILE A 130 5.71 8.59 2.69
CA ILE A 130 5.34 8.06 1.36
C ILE A 130 4.76 9.16 0.47
N GLU A 131 3.98 10.12 1.02
CA GLU A 131 3.46 11.28 0.28
C GLU A 131 4.58 12.18 -0.22
N ASP A 132 5.54 12.50 0.64
CA ASP A 132 6.74 13.26 0.27
C ASP A 132 7.56 12.51 -0.80
N THR A 133 7.72 11.20 -0.62
CA THR A 133 8.43 10.34 -1.59
C THR A 133 7.72 10.33 -2.94
N PHE A 134 6.39 10.23 -2.97
CA PHE A 134 5.62 10.29 -4.20
C PHE A 134 5.81 11.61 -4.95
N SER A 135 5.87 12.71 -4.21
CA SER A 135 6.16 14.04 -4.76
C SER A 135 7.59 14.13 -5.32
N GLN A 136 8.56 13.49 -4.68
CA GLN A 136 9.95 13.41 -5.16
C GLN A 136 10.09 12.52 -6.40
N ILE A 137 9.44 11.36 -6.43
CA ILE A 137 9.45 10.41 -7.56
C ILE A 137 8.98 11.09 -8.85
N LYS A 138 7.93 11.91 -8.79
CA LYS A 138 7.41 12.65 -9.96
C LYS A 138 8.42 13.59 -10.58
N ARG A 139 9.39 14.08 -9.81
CA ARG A 139 10.43 15.02 -10.24
C ARG A 139 11.77 14.33 -10.53
N SER A 140 11.92 13.08 -10.15
CA SER A 140 13.19 12.34 -10.28
C SER A 140 13.28 11.64 -11.62
N SER A 141 14.46 11.66 -12.21
CA SER A 141 14.79 10.82 -13.37
C SER A 141 14.94 9.34 -13.01
N ASN A 142 15.31 9.04 -11.77
CA ASN A 142 15.37 7.69 -11.24
C ASN A 142 14.33 7.52 -10.14
N LYS A 143 13.22 6.87 -10.48
CA LYS A 143 12.08 6.68 -9.59
C LYS A 143 12.33 5.66 -8.47
N ARG A 144 13.32 4.77 -8.64
CA ARG A 144 13.61 3.68 -7.71
C ARG A 144 14.28 4.19 -6.43
N ILE A 145 15.29 5.06 -6.56
CA ILE A 145 16.11 5.51 -5.43
C ILE A 145 15.26 6.20 -4.34
N PRO A 146 14.39 7.19 -4.64
CA PRO A 146 13.56 7.81 -3.61
C PRO A 146 12.68 6.80 -2.87
N LEU A 147 12.14 5.79 -3.58
CA LEU A 147 11.30 4.76 -2.96
C LEU A 147 12.10 3.87 -2.02
N GLU A 148 13.29 3.41 -2.43
CA GLU A 148 14.17 2.60 -1.56
C GLU A 148 14.59 3.39 -0.31
N MET A 149 14.92 4.68 -0.46
CA MET A 149 15.24 5.56 0.67
C MET A 149 14.06 5.72 1.65
N ALA A 150 12.83 5.82 1.13
CA ALA A 150 11.65 5.88 1.96
C ALA A 150 11.49 4.61 2.80
N PHE A 151 11.62 3.42 2.21
CA PHE A 151 11.52 2.16 2.94
C PHE A 151 12.66 1.97 3.95
N VAL A 152 13.86 2.46 3.68
CA VAL A 152 14.95 2.51 4.68
C VAL A 152 14.54 3.36 5.88
N LYS A 153 13.93 4.54 5.67
CA LYS A 153 13.44 5.39 6.75
C LYS A 153 12.31 4.72 7.54
N LEU A 154 11.32 4.15 6.86
CA LEU A 154 10.17 3.46 7.47
C LEU A 154 10.59 2.26 8.34
N CYS A 155 11.65 1.56 7.96
CA CYS A 155 12.19 0.43 8.72
C CYS A 155 13.21 0.84 9.79
N SER A 156 13.66 2.09 9.84
CA SER A 156 14.76 2.53 10.72
C SER A 156 14.33 3.62 11.67
N GLU A 157 14.13 3.30 12.94
CA GLU A 157 13.77 4.27 13.99
C GLU A 157 14.84 5.34 14.25
N SER A 158 16.10 5.05 13.86
CA SER A 158 17.27 5.90 14.21
C SER A 158 17.58 6.99 13.19
N LEU A 159 16.97 6.95 12.00
CA LEU A 159 17.28 7.88 10.90
C LEU A 159 16.39 9.13 10.88
N ASP A 160 15.45 9.23 11.81
CA ASP A 160 14.57 10.37 11.94
C ASP A 160 15.24 11.50 12.72
N SER A 161 15.57 12.57 12.02
CA SER A 161 16.16 13.80 12.61
C SER A 161 15.11 14.84 13.06
N GLU A 162 13.82 14.55 12.92
CA GLU A 162 12.74 15.50 13.20
C GLU A 162 12.07 15.24 14.56
N ASN A 163 11.46 16.29 15.13
CA ASN A 163 10.78 16.28 16.44
C ASN A 163 9.73 15.16 16.58
N ASP A 164 9.12 14.72 15.48
CA ASP A 164 8.12 13.64 15.48
C ASP A 164 8.71 12.27 15.82
N ALA A 165 9.97 12.02 15.44
CA ALA A 165 10.69 10.82 15.84
C ALA A 165 10.98 10.81 17.35
N LEU A 166 11.30 11.97 17.93
CA LEU A 166 11.51 12.11 19.37
C LEU A 166 10.21 11.85 20.14
N LEU A 167 9.09 12.38 19.69
CA LEU A 167 7.78 12.17 20.30
C LEU A 167 7.38 10.68 20.27
N ARG A 168 7.59 9.99 19.15
CA ARG A 168 7.33 8.54 19.06
C ARG A 168 8.21 7.72 19.98
N ARG A 169 9.50 8.05 20.08
CA ARG A 169 10.43 7.39 21.01
C ARG A 169 10.03 7.60 22.46
N ILE A 170 9.57 8.82 22.82
CA ILE A 170 9.05 9.13 24.15
C ILE A 170 7.79 8.29 24.42
N SER A 171 6.81 8.27 23.51
CA SER A 171 5.58 7.48 23.68
C SER A 171 5.85 5.98 23.77
N ALA A 172 6.83 5.46 23.02
CA ALA A 172 7.22 4.05 23.10
C ALA A 172 7.94 3.68 24.40
N LEU A 173 8.61 4.66 25.05
CA LEU A 173 9.25 4.47 26.34
C LEU A 173 8.25 4.58 27.51
N GLU A 174 7.25 5.44 27.39
CA GLU A 174 6.17 5.62 28.36
C GLU A 174 5.18 4.43 28.38
N ALA A 175 5.08 3.67 27.28
CA ALA A 175 4.23 2.47 27.15
C ALA A 175 4.88 1.18 27.70
N LYS A 176 6.11 1.25 28.21
CA LYS A 176 6.85 0.14 28.85
C LYS A 176 6.78 0.24 30.38
#